data_44328832d77e4fe5f67ac77de8718f15
#
_entry.id   44328832d77e4fe5f67ac77de8718f15
#
_cell.length_a   1.000
_cell.length_b   1.000
_cell.length_c   1.000
_cell.angle_alpha   90.00
_cell.angle_beta   90.00
_cell.angle_gamma   90.00
#
_symmetry.space_group_name_H-M   'P 1'
#
loop_
_entity.id
_entity.type
_entity.pdbx_description
1 polymer ?
#
loop_
_entity_poly.entity_id
_entity_poly.type
_entity_poly.pdbx_seq_one_letter_code
_entity_poly.pdbx_strand_id
1 'polypeptide(L)'
;MVTDPVSSSDIDHAFELIEPYLARLTSWEGTLEPLEIYRMLENGSATLHLITGVGFMVCQWTPGVCHVLIAAAYNLKVDSLAKSVDLFSEYVRKTGTQKITFTSPRPAWSRLSTECGFKVESVNYSKVLL
;
A
#
# COMPACT_ATOMS: atom_id res chain seq x y z
N MET A 1 -15.69 1.03 1.26
CA MET A 1 -15.36 1.84 2.45
C MET A 1 -13.96 1.50 2.91
N VAL A 2 -13.18 2.52 3.21
CA VAL A 2 -11.82 2.35 3.76
C VAL A 2 -11.93 2.31 5.29
N THR A 3 -11.32 1.30 5.91
CA THR A 3 -11.32 1.18 7.37
C THR A 3 -10.28 2.11 7.99
N ASP A 4 -10.52 2.49 9.25
CA ASP A 4 -9.47 3.03 10.09
C ASP A 4 -8.35 1.98 10.24
N PRO A 5 -7.15 2.36 10.74
CA PRO A 5 -6.08 1.40 10.94
C PRO A 5 -6.56 0.20 11.74
N VAL A 6 -6.21 -1.00 11.29
CA VAL A 6 -6.52 -2.23 12.02
C VAL A 6 -5.83 -2.16 13.38
N SER A 7 -6.59 -2.39 14.46
CA SER A 7 -6.06 -2.34 15.81
C SER A 7 -5.06 -3.46 16.08
N SER A 8 -4.17 -3.26 17.06
CA SER A 8 -3.17 -4.26 17.43
C SER A 8 -3.78 -5.61 17.84
N SER A 9 -4.99 -5.59 18.41
CA SER A 9 -5.70 -6.81 18.79
C SER A 9 -6.25 -7.60 17.59
N ASP A 10 -6.45 -6.94 16.44
CA ASP A 10 -7.03 -7.55 15.22
C ASP A 10 -5.97 -7.85 14.15
N ILE A 11 -4.72 -7.47 14.36
CA ILE A 11 -3.66 -7.61 13.36
C ILE A 11 -3.46 -9.06 12.93
N ASP A 12 -3.43 -10.01 13.86
CA ASP A 12 -3.21 -11.41 13.52
C ASP A 12 -4.29 -11.93 12.59
N HIS A 13 -5.54 -11.63 12.90
CA HIS A 13 -6.67 -12.04 12.08
C HIS A 13 -6.66 -11.36 10.70
N ALA A 14 -6.41 -10.06 10.67
CA ALA A 14 -6.33 -9.31 9.43
C ALA A 14 -5.14 -9.75 8.58
N PHE A 15 -4.02 -10.09 9.20
CA PHE A 15 -2.83 -10.57 8.50
C PHE A 15 -3.08 -11.91 7.81
N GLU A 16 -3.81 -12.82 8.43
CA GLU A 16 -4.21 -14.08 7.78
C GLU A 16 -4.96 -13.83 6.46
N LEU A 17 -5.78 -12.80 6.43
CA LEU A 17 -6.54 -12.43 5.24
C LEU A 17 -5.65 -11.92 4.11
N ILE A 18 -4.61 -11.13 4.43
CA ILE A 18 -3.78 -10.48 3.42
C ILE A 18 -2.53 -11.29 3.05
N GLU A 19 -2.11 -12.24 3.87
CA GLU A 19 -0.87 -13.01 3.66
C GLU A 19 -0.77 -13.67 2.28
N PRO A 20 -1.82 -14.32 1.73
CA PRO A 20 -1.74 -14.91 0.39
C PRO A 20 -1.42 -13.89 -0.70
N TYR A 21 -1.89 -12.67 -0.55
CA TYR A 21 -1.60 -11.58 -1.50
C TYR A 21 -0.18 -11.07 -1.33
N LEU A 22 0.29 -10.94 -0.09
CA LEU A 22 1.67 -10.55 0.20
C LEU A 22 2.67 -11.57 -0.37
N ALA A 23 2.39 -12.85 -0.26
CA ALA A 23 3.25 -13.89 -0.79
C ALA A 23 3.44 -13.78 -2.31
N ARG A 24 2.44 -13.35 -3.05
CA ARG A 24 2.55 -13.08 -4.48
C ARG A 24 3.40 -11.84 -4.77
N LEU A 25 3.27 -10.81 -3.93
CA LEU A 25 3.98 -9.55 -4.12
C LEU A 25 5.47 -9.69 -3.78
N THR A 26 5.82 -10.52 -2.81
CA THR A 26 7.22 -10.73 -2.41
C THR A 26 8.03 -11.50 -3.45
N SER A 27 7.40 -12.06 -4.48
CA SER A 27 8.13 -12.62 -5.61
C SER A 27 8.81 -11.56 -6.48
N TRP A 28 8.48 -10.27 -6.27
CA TRP A 28 9.09 -9.16 -6.99
C TRP A 28 10.29 -8.62 -6.20
N GLU A 29 11.37 -8.35 -6.91
CA GLU A 29 12.59 -7.80 -6.33
C GLU A 29 12.32 -6.44 -5.66
N GLY A 30 12.88 -6.25 -4.46
CA GLY A 30 12.73 -5.02 -3.71
C GLY A 30 11.46 -4.91 -2.88
N THR A 31 10.61 -5.93 -2.88
CA THR A 31 9.40 -5.96 -2.06
C THR A 31 9.72 -6.51 -0.66
N LEU A 32 9.09 -5.92 0.36
CA LEU A 32 9.23 -6.37 1.73
C LEU A 32 8.65 -7.78 1.91
N GLU A 33 9.32 -8.61 2.70
CA GLU A 33 8.85 -9.95 3.03
C GLU A 33 7.59 -9.89 3.91
N PRO A 34 6.68 -10.88 3.83
CA PRO A 34 5.47 -10.87 4.67
C PRO A 34 5.76 -10.76 6.16
N LEU A 35 6.82 -11.40 6.65
CA LEU A 35 7.20 -11.33 8.05
C LEU A 35 7.63 -9.91 8.46
N GLU A 36 8.32 -9.20 7.58
CA GLU A 36 8.70 -7.81 7.82
C GLU A 36 7.46 -6.91 7.93
N ILE A 37 6.50 -7.10 7.04
CA ILE A 37 5.22 -6.38 7.09
C ILE A 37 4.49 -6.67 8.39
N TYR A 38 4.40 -7.94 8.80
CA TYR A 38 3.77 -8.32 10.05
C TYR A 38 4.41 -7.60 11.25
N ARG A 39 5.74 -7.58 11.31
CA ARG A 39 6.47 -6.90 12.39
C ARG A 39 6.21 -5.41 12.42
N MET A 40 6.15 -4.77 11.24
CA MET A 40 5.86 -3.35 11.14
C MET A 40 4.44 -3.02 11.61
N LEU A 41 3.47 -3.87 11.31
CA LEU A 41 2.10 -3.71 11.77
C LEU A 41 2.01 -3.93 13.28
N GLU A 42 2.70 -4.94 13.80
CA GLU A 42 2.69 -5.28 15.23
C GLU A 42 3.32 -4.18 16.08
N ASN A 43 4.44 -3.60 15.63
CA ASN A 43 5.14 -2.56 16.40
C ASN A 43 4.63 -1.13 16.13
N GLY A 44 3.66 -0.97 15.26
CA GLY A 44 3.07 0.33 14.96
C GLY A 44 3.84 1.20 13.96
N SER A 45 4.92 0.69 13.34
CA SER A 45 5.65 1.45 12.32
C SER A 45 4.91 1.51 10.98
N ALA A 46 3.91 0.66 10.78
CA ALA A 46 3.03 0.72 9.63
C ALA A 46 1.58 0.49 10.06
N THR A 47 0.64 0.92 9.24
CA THR A 47 -0.79 0.70 9.46
C THR A 47 -1.39 -0.08 8.32
N LEU A 48 -2.37 -0.92 8.63
CA LEU A 48 -3.13 -1.69 7.65
C LEU A 48 -4.54 -1.11 7.53
N HIS A 49 -4.95 -0.83 6.30
CA HIS A 49 -6.30 -0.36 5.99
C HIS A 49 -6.94 -1.32 5.01
N LEU A 50 -8.13 -1.79 5.33
CA LEU A 50 -8.91 -2.64 4.47
C LEU A 50 -9.90 -1.79 3.66
N ILE A 51 -9.98 -2.05 2.37
CA ILE A 51 -11.00 -1.45 1.51
C ILE A 51 -12.02 -2.55 1.24
N THR A 52 -13.14 -2.47 1.94
CA THR A 52 -14.13 -3.55 2.00
C THR A 52 -14.50 -4.08 0.61
N GLY A 53 -14.27 -5.37 0.40
CA GLY A 53 -14.59 -6.06 -0.85
C GLY A 53 -13.65 -5.74 -2.03
N VAL A 54 -12.65 -4.89 -1.84
CA VAL A 54 -11.80 -4.41 -2.94
C VAL A 54 -10.34 -4.81 -2.76
N GLY A 55 -9.75 -4.52 -1.59
CA GLY A 55 -8.34 -4.79 -1.35
C GLY A 55 -7.85 -4.24 -0.03
N PHE A 56 -6.56 -3.98 0.04
CA PHE A 56 -5.96 -3.43 1.26
C PHE A 56 -4.76 -2.55 0.91
N MET A 57 -4.37 -1.71 1.88
CA MET A 57 -3.17 -0.89 1.80
C MET A 57 -2.38 -0.96 3.10
N VAL A 58 -1.06 -1.04 3.00
CA VAL A 58 -0.13 -0.95 4.12
C VAL A 58 0.63 0.37 3.97
N CYS A 59 0.58 1.20 4.98
CA CYS A 59 1.08 2.58 4.90
C CYS A 59 2.01 2.91 6.06
N GLN A 60 2.95 3.81 5.78
CA GLN A 60 3.71 4.53 6.80
C GLN A 60 3.34 6.01 6.72
N TRP A 61 3.29 6.68 7.87
CA TRP A 61 2.87 8.06 7.96
C TRP A 61 4.01 8.94 8.47
N THR A 62 4.25 10.02 7.76
CA THR A 62 5.11 11.12 8.22
C THR A 62 4.28 12.40 8.18
N PRO A 63 4.69 13.50 8.84
CA PRO A 63 3.90 14.73 8.83
C PRO A 63 3.55 15.19 7.41
N GLY A 64 2.25 15.25 7.12
CA GLY A 64 1.72 15.67 5.83
C GLY A 64 1.78 14.65 4.70
N VAL A 65 2.34 13.45 4.93
CA VAL A 65 2.54 12.45 3.87
C VAL A 65 2.13 11.06 4.32
N CYS A 66 1.36 10.38 3.49
CA CYS A 66 1.08 8.95 3.62
C CYS A 66 1.92 8.19 2.58
N HIS A 67 2.83 7.34 3.03
CA HIS A 67 3.63 6.48 2.17
C HIS A 67 2.97 5.12 2.05
N VAL A 68 2.49 4.77 0.87
CA VAL A 68 1.93 3.46 0.61
C VAL A 68 3.07 2.48 0.33
N LEU A 69 3.27 1.52 1.22
CA LEU A 69 4.26 0.47 1.07
C LEU A 69 3.74 -0.64 0.16
N ILE A 70 2.49 -1.03 0.36
CA ILE A 70 1.82 -2.07 -0.40
C ILE A 70 0.39 -1.65 -0.65
N ALA A 71 -0.04 -1.78 -1.91
CA ALA A 71 -1.43 -1.67 -2.30
C ALA A 71 -1.79 -2.93 -3.11
N ALA A 72 -2.85 -3.59 -2.72
CA ALA A 72 -3.30 -4.79 -3.40
C ALA A 72 -4.82 -4.79 -3.55
N ALA A 73 -5.28 -5.23 -4.70
CA ALA A 73 -6.68 -5.49 -4.95
C ALA A 73 -6.92 -6.99 -4.98
N TYR A 74 -8.03 -7.44 -4.38
CA TYR A 74 -8.41 -8.85 -4.42
C TYR A 74 -8.77 -9.29 -5.84
N ASN A 75 -9.20 -8.34 -6.66
CA ASN A 75 -9.56 -8.55 -8.05
C ASN A 75 -8.71 -7.61 -8.91
N LEU A 76 -8.02 -8.17 -9.91
CA LEU A 76 -7.07 -7.44 -10.78
C LEU A 76 -7.74 -6.57 -11.86
N LYS A 77 -9.01 -6.23 -11.73
CA LYS A 77 -9.66 -5.31 -12.65
C LYS A 77 -9.15 -3.88 -12.45
N VAL A 78 -8.77 -3.22 -13.54
CA VAL A 78 -8.21 -1.86 -13.54
C VAL A 78 -9.16 -0.86 -12.87
N ASP A 79 -10.46 -0.96 -13.17
CA ASP A 79 -11.47 -0.08 -12.58
C ASP A 79 -11.55 -0.20 -11.06
N SER A 80 -11.33 -1.41 -10.52
CA SER A 80 -11.33 -1.65 -9.09
C SER A 80 -10.13 -0.97 -8.42
N LEU A 81 -8.99 -0.93 -9.07
CA LEU A 81 -7.79 -0.28 -8.53
C LEU A 81 -7.96 1.25 -8.50
N ALA A 82 -8.44 1.84 -9.59
CA ALA A 82 -8.72 3.28 -9.64
C ALA A 82 -9.72 3.68 -8.56
N LYS A 83 -10.78 2.90 -8.39
CA LYS A 83 -11.79 3.14 -7.35
C LYS A 83 -11.19 3.03 -5.95
N SER A 84 -10.30 2.05 -5.73
CA SER A 84 -9.60 1.89 -4.45
C SER A 84 -8.74 3.12 -4.14
N VAL A 85 -8.01 3.62 -5.12
CA VAL A 85 -7.18 4.81 -4.96
C VAL A 85 -8.03 6.03 -4.63
N ASP A 86 -9.16 6.22 -5.30
CA ASP A 86 -10.06 7.33 -5.03
C ASP A 86 -10.62 7.27 -3.61
N LEU A 87 -11.11 6.11 -3.18
CA LEU A 87 -11.64 5.91 -1.84
C LEU A 87 -10.56 6.13 -0.78
N PHE A 88 -9.36 5.63 -1.03
CA PHE A 88 -8.25 5.79 -0.10
C PHE A 88 -7.77 7.24 -0.04
N SER A 89 -7.74 7.94 -1.16
CA SER A 89 -7.39 9.38 -1.22
C SER A 89 -8.36 10.22 -0.40
N GLU A 90 -9.66 9.92 -0.47
CA GLU A 90 -10.68 10.56 0.36
C GLU A 90 -10.41 10.33 1.85
N TYR A 91 -10.12 9.09 2.23
CA TYR A 91 -9.80 8.74 3.60
C TYR A 91 -8.56 9.51 4.10
N VAL A 92 -7.49 9.51 3.31
CA VAL A 92 -6.22 10.20 3.67
C VAL A 92 -6.45 11.71 3.82
N ARG A 93 -7.24 12.31 2.93
CA ARG A 93 -7.56 13.74 3.01
C ARG A 93 -8.27 14.08 4.32
N LYS A 94 -9.17 13.23 4.80
CA LYS A 94 -9.89 13.42 6.05
C LYS A 94 -8.98 13.39 7.29
N THR A 95 -7.81 12.76 7.20
CA THR A 95 -6.81 12.74 8.29
C THR A 95 -5.98 14.03 8.35
N GLY A 96 -6.18 14.96 7.43
CA GLY A 96 -5.37 16.18 7.32
C GLY A 96 -4.07 15.99 6.55
N THR A 97 -3.86 14.81 5.99
CA THR A 97 -2.67 14.50 5.18
C THR A 97 -2.84 15.05 3.78
N GLN A 98 -1.79 15.64 3.23
CA GLN A 98 -1.84 16.39 1.98
C GLN A 98 -1.31 15.62 0.78
N LYS A 99 -0.57 14.54 1.01
CA LYS A 99 0.17 13.85 -0.04
C LYS A 99 0.19 12.36 0.18
N ILE A 100 0.06 11.61 -0.90
CA ILE A 100 0.25 10.16 -0.92
C ILE A 100 1.42 9.86 -1.85
N THR A 101 2.36 9.04 -1.37
CA THR A 101 3.48 8.57 -2.19
C THR A 101 3.50 7.04 -2.23
N PHE A 102 4.05 6.49 -3.29
CA PHE A 102 4.37 5.07 -3.35
C PHE A 102 5.58 4.83 -4.24
N THR A 103 6.24 3.70 -4.01
CA THR A 103 7.35 3.24 -4.85
C THR A 103 7.03 1.82 -5.29
N SER A 104 7.16 1.53 -6.58
CA SER A 104 6.90 0.21 -7.11
C SER A 104 7.87 -0.11 -8.25
N PRO A 105 8.44 -1.33 -8.28
CA PRO A 105 9.25 -1.78 -9.40
C PRO A 105 8.40 -2.26 -10.58
N ARG A 106 7.07 -2.34 -10.43
CA ARG A 106 6.17 -2.89 -11.46
C ARG A 106 5.93 -1.90 -12.58
N PRO A 107 6.24 -2.24 -13.85
CA PRO A 107 6.00 -1.34 -14.97
C PRO A 107 4.53 -0.93 -15.16
N ALA A 108 3.60 -1.81 -14.79
CA ALA A 108 2.17 -1.53 -14.89
C ALA A 108 1.74 -0.30 -14.09
N TRP A 109 2.43 0.01 -12.97
CA TRP A 109 2.10 1.15 -12.14
C TRP A 109 2.37 2.50 -12.80
N SER A 110 3.30 2.58 -13.77
CA SER A 110 3.57 3.85 -14.44
C SER A 110 2.35 4.34 -15.23
N ARG A 111 1.58 3.43 -15.81
CA ARG A 111 0.34 3.75 -16.51
C ARG A 111 -0.81 4.04 -15.55
N LEU A 112 -1.02 3.15 -14.58
CA LEU A 112 -2.08 3.28 -13.59
C LEU A 112 -1.91 4.52 -12.73
N SER A 113 -0.67 4.87 -12.38
CA SER A 113 -0.41 6.05 -11.56
C SER A 113 -0.87 7.33 -12.26
N THR A 114 -0.63 7.45 -13.57
CA THR A 114 -1.07 8.60 -14.34
C THR A 114 -2.59 8.70 -14.34
N GLU A 115 -3.29 7.59 -14.58
CA GLU A 115 -4.76 7.55 -14.58
C GLU A 115 -5.35 7.90 -13.21
N CYS A 116 -4.64 7.58 -12.12
CA CYS A 116 -5.07 7.86 -10.74
C CYS A 116 -4.60 9.22 -10.21
N GLY A 117 -3.97 10.05 -11.03
CA GLY A 117 -3.54 11.39 -10.66
C GLY A 117 -2.18 11.48 -9.97
N PHE A 118 -1.38 10.41 -9.98
CA PHE A 118 -0.01 10.45 -9.47
C PHE A 118 0.95 11.03 -10.50
N LYS A 119 2.02 11.64 -10.00
CA LYS A 119 3.13 12.16 -10.81
C LYS A 119 4.44 11.53 -10.36
N VAL A 120 5.35 11.30 -11.29
CA VAL A 120 6.70 10.88 -10.93
C VAL A 120 7.43 12.04 -10.28
N GLU A 121 7.88 11.86 -9.02
CA GLU A 121 8.66 12.87 -8.29
C GLU A 121 10.15 12.59 -8.33
N SER A 122 10.52 11.31 -8.28
CA SER A 122 11.92 10.93 -8.26
C SER A 122 12.11 9.58 -8.93
N VAL A 123 13.33 9.34 -9.40
CA VAL A 123 13.73 8.05 -9.94
C VAL A 123 14.97 7.59 -9.17
N ASN A 124 14.94 6.40 -8.63
CA ASN A 124 16.06 5.82 -7.92
C ASN A 124 16.92 4.99 -8.87
N TYR A 125 18.22 5.25 -8.84
CA TYR A 125 19.19 4.49 -9.59
C TYR A 125 20.05 3.68 -8.62
N SER A 126 20.31 2.43 -8.96
CA SER A 126 21.19 1.59 -8.14
C SER A 126 22.24 0.91 -9.01
N LYS A 127 23.41 0.67 -8.43
CA LYS A 127 24.47 -0.09 -9.04
C LYS A 127 25.00 -1.09 -8.01
N VAL A 128 24.99 -2.37 -8.37
CA VAL A 128 25.55 -3.41 -7.50
C VAL A 128 27.08 -3.39 -7.66
N LEU A 129 27.78 -3.32 -6.54
CA LEU A 129 29.25 -3.37 -6.50
C LEU A 129 29.67 -4.79 -6.10
N LEU A 130 30.38 -5.45 -6.98
CA LEU A 130 30.87 -6.82 -6.78
C LEU A 130 32.32 -6.83 -6.37
#